data_8a1476f17779bde62d4f902e2e7a17eb
#
_entry.id   8a1476f17779bde62d4f902e2e7a17eb
#
_cell.length_a   1.000
_cell.length_b   1.000
_cell.length_c   1.000
_cell.angle_alpha   90.00
_cell.angle_beta   90.00
_cell.angle_gamma   90.00
#
_symmetry.space_group_name_H-M   'P 1'
#
loop_
_entity.id
_entity.type
_entity.pdbx_description
1 polymer ?
#
loop_
_entity_poly.entity_id
_entity_poly.type
_entity_poly.pdbx_seq_one_letter_code
_entity_poly.pdbx_strand_id
1 'polypeptide(L)'
;MLTLKKIIRNTARFGHERFDLAGHQVRTSSFKFGPVKKERLVRALCKTWSEKTEAGWVRSKYATSIDFIDPKSHVRVSCSCPDFCFRFEYALHQQGAANIHFSNGESPGVRNPSLIAGCCKHVIKLADLLVSQGKTDRNFNLL
;
A
#
# COMPACT_ATOMS: atom_id res chain seq x y z
N MET A 1 -6.22 9.43 11.65
CA MET A 1 -5.21 9.39 10.58
C MET A 1 -4.11 8.41 10.94
N LEU A 2 -3.55 7.73 9.96
CA LEU A 2 -2.55 6.69 10.18
C LEU A 2 -1.22 7.05 9.53
N THR A 3 -0.12 6.68 10.20
CA THR A 3 1.21 6.69 9.58
C THR A 3 1.41 5.41 8.77
N LEU A 4 2.32 5.45 7.81
CA LEU A 4 2.68 4.27 7.03
C LEU A 4 3.24 3.16 7.93
N LYS A 5 4.04 3.53 8.92
CA LYS A 5 4.55 2.59 9.92
C LYS A 5 3.43 1.83 10.63
N LYS A 6 2.37 2.53 11.02
CA LYS A 6 1.23 1.91 11.72
C LYS A 6 0.47 0.95 10.82
N ILE A 7 0.25 1.34 9.56
CA ILE A 7 -0.43 0.50 8.57
C ILE A 7 0.37 -0.80 8.35
N ILE A 8 1.67 -0.69 8.17
CA ILE A 8 2.54 -1.85 7.96
C ILE A 8 2.56 -2.75 9.22
N ARG A 9 2.64 -2.14 10.39
CA ARG A 9 2.58 -2.90 11.65
C ARG A 9 1.25 -3.63 11.79
N ASN A 10 0.14 -3.00 11.46
CA ASN A 10 -1.18 -3.63 11.50
C ASN A 10 -1.26 -4.84 10.57
N THR A 11 -0.59 -4.78 9.41
CA THR A 11 -0.56 -5.88 8.45
C THR A 11 0.02 -7.16 9.04
N ALA A 12 0.97 -7.06 9.95
CA ALA A 12 1.58 -8.21 10.61
C ALA A 12 0.55 -9.07 11.38
N ARG A 13 -0.59 -8.53 11.73
CA ARG A 13 -1.69 -9.28 12.38
C ARG A 13 -2.30 -10.34 11.47
N PHE A 14 -2.07 -10.26 10.15
CA PHE A 14 -2.46 -11.27 9.17
C PHE A 14 -1.34 -12.29 8.89
N GLY A 15 -0.24 -12.26 9.63
CA GLY A 15 0.93 -13.12 9.46
C GLY A 15 2.01 -12.47 8.60
N HIS A 16 3.00 -13.27 8.18
CA HIS A 16 4.20 -12.77 7.51
C HIS A 16 4.17 -12.93 5.98
N GLU A 17 3.17 -13.59 5.43
CA GLU A 17 3.14 -13.94 4.00
C GLU A 17 3.29 -12.72 3.10
N ARG A 18 2.58 -11.62 3.39
CA ARG A 18 2.63 -10.41 2.56
C ARG A 18 4.02 -9.77 2.54
N PHE A 19 4.71 -9.82 3.68
CA PHE A 19 6.09 -9.31 3.78
C PHE A 19 7.05 -10.16 2.97
N ASP A 20 6.92 -11.48 3.06
CA ASP A 20 7.76 -12.41 2.30
C ASP A 20 7.54 -12.26 0.80
N LEU A 21 6.28 -12.19 0.36
CA LEU A 21 5.93 -12.03 -1.05
C LEU A 21 6.40 -10.67 -1.60
N ALA A 22 6.30 -9.60 -0.80
CA ALA A 22 6.80 -8.28 -1.20
C ALA A 22 8.30 -8.32 -1.50
N GLY A 23 9.08 -9.05 -0.69
CA GLY A 23 10.51 -9.19 -0.91
C GLY A 23 10.88 -10.09 -2.09
N HIS A 24 10.15 -11.18 -2.32
CA HIS A 24 10.54 -12.23 -3.26
C HIS A 24 9.82 -12.19 -4.60
N GLN A 25 8.56 -11.77 -4.65
CA GLN A 25 7.73 -11.89 -5.85
C GLN A 25 7.30 -10.57 -6.46
N VAL A 26 7.15 -9.51 -5.66
CA VAL A 26 6.62 -8.25 -6.17
C VAL A 26 7.72 -7.47 -6.88
N ARG A 27 7.40 -7.03 -8.10
CA ARG A 27 8.27 -6.18 -8.91
C ARG A 27 7.60 -4.84 -9.15
N THR A 28 8.39 -3.82 -9.44
CA THR A 28 7.92 -2.45 -9.63
C THR A 28 8.45 -1.86 -10.92
N SER A 29 7.69 -0.95 -11.50
CA SER A 29 8.13 -0.12 -12.62
C SER A 29 7.48 1.26 -12.54
N SER A 30 7.99 2.19 -13.32
CA SER A 30 7.42 3.54 -13.43
C SER A 30 7.31 4.27 -12.09
N PHE A 31 8.31 4.09 -11.24
CA PHE A 31 8.35 4.75 -9.93
C PHE A 31 8.46 6.26 -10.10
N LYS A 32 7.57 6.97 -9.44
CA LYS A 32 7.59 8.44 -9.37
C LYS A 32 7.40 8.88 -7.92
N PHE A 33 8.13 9.91 -7.55
CA PHE A 33 8.06 10.49 -6.21
C PHE A 33 8.20 12.00 -6.31
N GLY A 34 7.30 12.74 -5.67
CA GLY A 34 7.40 14.19 -5.63
C GLY A 34 6.16 14.88 -5.11
N PRO A 35 6.23 16.20 -4.97
CA PRO A 35 5.10 16.98 -4.48
C PRO A 35 3.98 17.07 -5.52
N VAL A 36 2.76 17.05 -5.03
CA VAL A 36 1.55 17.36 -5.80
C VAL A 36 1.01 18.67 -5.23
N LYS A 37 1.36 19.78 -5.88
CA LYS A 37 1.11 21.13 -5.35
C LYS A 37 -0.36 21.44 -5.11
N LYS A 38 -1.23 21.02 -6.03
CA LYS A 38 -2.67 21.28 -5.91
C LYS A 38 -3.30 20.58 -4.70
N GLU A 39 -2.79 19.43 -4.33
CA GLU A 39 -3.31 18.63 -3.23
C GLU A 39 -2.50 18.80 -1.94
N ARG A 40 -1.41 19.57 -1.98
CA ARG A 40 -0.53 19.84 -0.84
C ARG A 40 -0.01 18.58 -0.16
N LEU A 41 0.40 17.62 -0.95
CA LEU A 41 0.94 16.35 -0.46
C LEU A 41 2.16 15.94 -1.26
N VAL A 42 2.85 14.90 -0.78
CA VAL A 42 3.93 14.24 -1.50
C VAL A 42 3.44 12.85 -1.90
N ARG A 43 3.53 12.54 -3.17
CA ARG A 43 3.04 11.27 -3.71
C ARG A 43 4.15 10.38 -4.18
N ALA A 44 4.11 9.13 -3.75
CA ALA A 44 4.87 8.03 -4.33
C ALA A 44 3.92 7.13 -5.10
N LEU A 45 4.26 6.79 -6.32
CA LEU A 45 3.46 5.87 -7.11
C LEU A 45 4.33 4.99 -8.00
N CYS A 46 3.83 3.81 -8.31
CA CYS A 46 4.45 2.90 -9.25
C CYS A 46 3.43 1.90 -9.77
N LYS A 47 3.83 1.14 -10.78
CA LYS A 47 3.11 -0.07 -11.17
C LYS A 47 3.79 -1.25 -10.51
N THR A 48 2.98 -2.16 -9.99
CA THR A 48 3.45 -3.37 -9.31
C THR A 48 2.83 -4.61 -9.93
N TRP A 49 3.53 -5.70 -9.87
CA TRP A 49 3.00 -7.01 -10.25
C TRP A 49 3.72 -8.09 -9.46
N SER A 50 3.05 -9.26 -9.34
CA SER A 50 3.68 -10.42 -8.77
C SER A 50 4.30 -11.26 -9.87
N GLU A 51 5.58 -11.56 -9.73
CA GLU A 51 6.28 -12.46 -10.61
C GLU A 51 5.99 -13.89 -10.17
N LYS A 52 5.35 -14.68 -11.03
CA LYS A 52 5.11 -16.09 -10.78
C LYS A 52 6.04 -16.93 -11.62
N THR A 53 6.58 -17.96 -10.99
CA THR A 53 7.50 -18.90 -11.62
C THR A 53 6.79 -20.04 -12.38
N GLU A 54 5.49 -20.19 -12.19
CA GLU A 54 4.72 -21.25 -12.82
C GLU A 54 4.23 -20.83 -14.20
N ALA A 55 4.38 -21.70 -15.18
CA ALA A 55 3.92 -21.48 -16.55
C ALA A 55 2.42 -21.24 -16.59
N GLY A 56 1.99 -20.30 -17.44
CA GLY A 56 0.57 -20.08 -17.73
C GLY A 56 -0.09 -18.94 -16.97
N TRP A 57 0.63 -18.21 -16.15
CA TRP A 57 0.06 -17.05 -15.42
C TRP A 57 0.28 -15.76 -16.20
N VAL A 58 -0.82 -15.02 -16.41
CA VAL A 58 -0.77 -13.67 -16.96
C VAL A 58 -0.43 -12.71 -15.82
N ARG A 59 0.60 -11.88 -16.00
CA ARG A 59 0.98 -10.85 -15.03
C ARG A 59 -0.03 -9.72 -15.07
N SER A 60 -0.74 -9.50 -13.98
CA SER A 60 -1.56 -8.30 -13.82
C SER A 60 -0.72 -7.22 -13.17
N LYS A 61 -0.72 -6.03 -13.77
CA LYS A 61 -0.08 -4.85 -13.19
C LYS A 61 -1.10 -4.04 -12.43
N TYR A 62 -0.71 -3.60 -11.24
CA TYR A 62 -1.57 -2.83 -10.35
C TYR A 62 -1.01 -1.42 -10.14
N ALA A 63 -1.90 -0.45 -10.09
CA ALA A 63 -1.54 0.91 -9.71
C ALA A 63 -1.43 0.98 -8.19
N THR A 64 -0.26 1.36 -7.68
CA THR A 64 0.04 1.41 -6.26
C THR A 64 0.54 2.80 -5.90
N SER A 65 -0.01 3.41 -4.87
CA SER A 65 0.40 4.76 -4.44
C SER A 65 0.37 4.93 -2.93
N ILE A 66 1.23 5.82 -2.46
CA ILE A 66 1.27 6.29 -1.07
C ILE A 66 1.33 7.81 -1.14
N ASP A 67 0.33 8.48 -0.57
CA ASP A 67 0.28 9.93 -0.44
C ASP A 67 0.62 10.31 0.99
N PHE A 68 1.70 11.08 1.16
CA PHE A 68 2.07 11.65 2.45
C PHE A 68 1.36 13.00 2.58
N ILE A 69 0.41 13.08 3.49
CA ILE A 69 -0.53 14.21 3.59
C ILE A 69 -0.13 15.25 4.64
N ASP A 70 0.92 14.97 5.41
CA ASP A 70 1.47 15.93 6.36
C ASP A 70 2.94 15.61 6.69
N PRO A 71 3.64 16.57 7.38
CA PRO A 71 5.04 16.37 7.74
C PRO A 71 5.30 15.22 8.71
N LYS A 72 4.29 14.73 9.42
CA LYS A 72 4.40 13.61 10.36
C LYS A 72 4.23 12.26 9.69
N SER A 73 4.18 12.26 8.37
CA SER A 73 4.05 11.05 7.56
C SER A 73 2.76 10.27 7.75
N HIS A 74 1.67 10.97 8.08
CA HIS A 74 0.35 10.42 7.91
C HIS A 74 0.08 10.21 6.42
N VAL A 75 -0.56 9.11 6.08
CA VAL A 75 -0.67 8.71 4.68
C VAL A 75 -2.10 8.32 4.30
N ARG A 76 -2.34 8.39 2.99
CA ARG A 76 -3.40 7.64 2.32
C ARG A 76 -2.72 6.70 1.33
N VAL A 77 -3.16 5.45 1.32
CA VAL A 77 -2.60 4.42 0.45
C VAL A 77 -3.65 3.90 -0.52
N SER A 78 -3.19 3.39 -1.66
CA SER A 78 -4.08 2.84 -2.68
C SER A 78 -3.35 1.75 -3.47
N CYS A 79 -4.09 0.70 -3.80
CA CYS A 79 -3.65 -0.33 -4.73
C CYS A 79 -4.86 -0.95 -5.42
N SER A 80 -4.74 -1.22 -6.72
CA SER A 80 -5.86 -1.81 -7.48
C SER A 80 -5.90 -3.34 -7.41
N CYS A 81 -5.05 -3.99 -6.60
CA CYS A 81 -5.06 -5.43 -6.47
C CYS A 81 -6.26 -5.93 -5.66
N PRO A 82 -6.71 -7.19 -5.88
CA PRO A 82 -7.85 -7.74 -5.16
C PRO A 82 -7.69 -7.79 -3.65
N ASP A 83 -6.48 -8.10 -3.14
CA ASP A 83 -6.23 -8.17 -1.71
C ASP A 83 -6.47 -6.81 -1.04
N PHE A 84 -6.01 -5.73 -1.68
CA PHE A 84 -6.25 -4.38 -1.17
C PHE A 84 -7.73 -4.01 -1.24
N CYS A 85 -8.35 -4.19 -2.41
CA CYS A 85 -9.74 -3.78 -2.64
C CYS A 85 -10.73 -4.49 -1.72
N PHE A 86 -10.56 -5.79 -1.52
CA PHE A 86 -11.54 -6.61 -0.80
C PHE A 86 -11.23 -6.81 0.68
N ARG A 87 -10.03 -6.42 1.13
CA ARG A 87 -9.64 -6.62 2.52
C ARG A 87 -9.34 -5.31 3.25
N PHE A 88 -8.62 -4.40 2.62
CA PHE A 88 -8.03 -3.26 3.33
C PHE A 88 -8.64 -1.90 3.00
N GLU A 89 -9.11 -1.66 1.79
CA GLU A 89 -9.54 -0.33 1.38
C GLU A 89 -10.63 0.24 2.29
N TYR A 90 -11.65 -0.54 2.60
CA TYR A 90 -12.72 -0.09 3.48
C TYR A 90 -12.19 0.22 4.89
N ALA A 91 -11.40 -0.67 5.47
CA ALA A 91 -10.84 -0.49 6.81
C ALA A 91 -9.96 0.76 6.92
N LEU A 92 -9.13 0.99 5.91
CA LEU A 92 -8.30 2.18 5.82
C LEU A 92 -9.14 3.46 5.64
N HIS A 93 -10.17 3.39 4.81
CA HIS A 93 -11.07 4.52 4.60
C HIS A 93 -11.76 4.95 5.88
N GLN A 94 -12.16 4.03 6.74
CA GLN A 94 -12.76 4.33 8.04
C GLN A 94 -11.83 5.15 8.95
N GLN A 95 -10.53 5.09 8.72
CA GLN A 95 -9.54 5.83 9.49
C GLN A 95 -8.88 6.98 8.72
N GLY A 96 -9.46 7.36 7.59
CA GLY A 96 -8.95 8.46 6.76
C GLY A 96 -7.66 8.12 6.00
N ALA A 97 -7.30 6.85 5.88
CA ALA A 97 -6.04 6.40 5.29
C ALA A 97 -6.19 5.83 3.88
N ALA A 98 -7.38 5.90 3.30
CA ALA A 98 -7.64 5.55 1.90
C ALA A 98 -8.94 6.19 1.43
N ASN A 99 -9.04 6.38 0.12
CA ASN A 99 -10.31 6.70 -0.53
C ASN A 99 -10.92 5.40 -1.07
N ILE A 100 -12.23 5.34 -1.19
CA ILE A 100 -12.90 4.20 -1.83
C ILE A 100 -12.80 4.40 -3.34
N HIS A 101 -11.92 3.63 -4.00
CA HIS A 101 -11.71 3.68 -5.44
C HIS A 101 -12.11 2.39 -6.14
N PHE A 102 -11.79 1.26 -5.54
CA PHE A 102 -11.84 -0.03 -6.21
C PHE A 102 -12.84 -0.98 -5.58
N SER A 103 -13.12 -0.84 -4.28
CA SER A 103 -14.19 -1.59 -3.62
C SER A 103 -15.54 -0.89 -3.85
N ASN A 104 -16.63 -1.61 -3.57
CA ASN A 104 -17.98 -1.04 -3.63
C ASN A 104 -18.37 -0.28 -2.35
N GLY A 105 -17.44 -0.09 -1.42
CA GLY A 105 -17.70 0.58 -0.15
C GLY A 105 -18.38 -0.29 0.90
N GLU A 106 -18.49 -1.59 0.68
CA GLU A 106 -19.05 -2.52 1.65
C GLU A 106 -17.99 -3.03 2.62
N SER A 107 -18.41 -3.29 3.86
CA SER A 107 -17.52 -3.83 4.88
C SER A 107 -17.04 -5.25 4.49
N PRO A 108 -15.73 -5.55 4.64
CA PRO A 108 -15.17 -6.85 4.34
C PRO A 108 -15.44 -7.86 5.46
N GLY A 109 -16.68 -8.24 5.65
CA GLY A 109 -17.15 -9.02 6.81
C GLY A 109 -16.51 -10.39 6.99
N VAL A 110 -16.02 -11.01 5.90
CA VAL A 110 -15.36 -12.32 5.96
C VAL A 110 -13.84 -12.17 5.99
N ARG A 111 -13.29 -11.33 5.12
CA ARG A 111 -11.83 -11.21 4.92
C ARG A 111 -11.15 -10.38 5.98
N ASN A 112 -11.85 -9.42 6.56
CA ASN A 112 -11.30 -8.51 7.56
C ASN A 112 -12.43 -8.04 8.51
N PRO A 113 -13.02 -8.94 9.29
CA PRO A 113 -14.17 -8.60 10.14
C PRO A 113 -13.81 -7.62 11.25
N SER A 114 -12.56 -7.61 11.71
CA SER A 114 -12.09 -6.68 12.75
C SER A 114 -11.67 -5.33 12.20
N LEU A 115 -11.82 -5.09 10.90
CA LEU A 115 -11.47 -3.84 10.21
C LEU A 115 -10.05 -3.38 10.54
N ILE A 116 -9.08 -4.29 10.40
CA ILE A 116 -7.67 -4.00 10.61
C ILE A 116 -7.16 -3.15 9.43
N ALA A 117 -6.68 -1.96 9.71
CA ALA A 117 -6.18 -1.03 8.72
C ALA A 117 -4.73 -1.38 8.34
N GLY A 118 -4.58 -2.47 7.61
CA GLY A 118 -3.31 -2.94 7.03
C GLY A 118 -3.22 -2.64 5.54
N CYS A 119 -2.30 -3.31 4.86
CA CYS A 119 -2.11 -3.14 3.42
C CYS A 119 -1.66 -4.44 2.74
N CYS A 120 -1.72 -4.42 1.41
CA CYS A 120 -1.31 -5.55 0.58
C CYS A 120 0.22 -5.59 0.39
N LYS A 121 0.70 -6.70 -0.17
CA LYS A 121 2.14 -6.87 -0.49
C LYS A 121 2.68 -5.80 -1.43
N HIS A 122 1.84 -5.26 -2.32
CA HIS A 122 2.26 -4.22 -3.28
C HIS A 122 2.55 -2.89 -2.59
N VAL A 123 1.72 -2.49 -1.62
CA VAL A 123 1.97 -1.29 -0.82
C VAL A 123 3.22 -1.47 0.05
N ILE A 124 3.42 -2.65 0.63
CA ILE A 124 4.64 -2.97 1.38
C ILE A 124 5.88 -2.80 0.47
N LYS A 125 5.80 -3.31 -0.76
CA LYS A 125 6.92 -3.18 -1.71
C LYS A 125 7.23 -1.73 -2.04
N LEU A 126 6.22 -0.90 -2.27
CA LEU A 126 6.42 0.53 -2.51
C LEU A 126 7.02 1.21 -1.28
N ALA A 127 6.57 0.87 -0.08
CA ALA A 127 7.15 1.41 1.15
C ALA A 127 8.63 1.04 1.28
N ASP A 128 9.00 -0.20 1.01
CA ASP A 128 10.39 -0.66 1.04
C ASP A 128 11.23 0.06 -0.03
N LEU A 129 10.66 0.29 -1.20
CA LEU A 129 11.32 1.04 -2.27
C LEU A 129 11.63 2.48 -1.84
N LEU A 130 10.71 3.13 -1.12
CA LEU A 130 10.92 4.48 -0.60
C LEU A 130 12.11 4.53 0.37
N VAL A 131 12.22 3.54 1.24
CA VAL A 131 13.37 3.44 2.15
C VAL A 131 14.67 3.24 1.36
N SER A 132 14.69 2.30 0.43
CA SER A 132 15.88 2.00 -0.37
C SER A 132 16.32 3.13 -1.28
N GLN A 133 15.39 3.95 -1.74
CA GLN A 133 15.67 5.14 -2.56
C GLN A 133 16.00 6.39 -1.75
N GLY A 134 16.06 6.28 -0.43
CA GLY A 134 16.38 7.41 0.44
C GLY A 134 15.28 8.47 0.54
N LYS A 135 14.05 8.13 0.22
CA LYS A 135 12.91 9.07 0.31
C LYS A 135 12.29 9.11 1.69
N THR A 136 12.39 8.04 2.42
CA THR A 136 11.96 7.93 3.82
C THR A 136 13.05 7.28 4.66
N ASP A 137 12.95 7.47 5.98
CA ASP A 137 13.76 6.70 6.92
C ASP A 137 13.18 5.29 7.11
N ARG A 138 13.81 4.49 8.01
CA ARG A 138 13.37 3.11 8.29
C ARG A 138 12.01 3.02 8.96
N ASN A 139 11.53 4.11 9.53
CA ASN A 139 10.21 4.21 10.14
C ASN A 139 9.18 4.79 9.17
N PHE A 140 9.55 4.91 7.89
CA PHE A 140 8.71 5.41 6.82
C PHE A 140 8.30 6.89 7.00
N ASN A 141 9.12 7.68 7.70
CA ASN A 141 8.96 9.12 7.78
C ASN A 141 9.68 9.78 6.61
N LEU A 142 9.07 10.78 6.00
CA LEU A 142 9.71 11.55 4.93
C LEU A 142 11.01 12.19 5.43
N LEU A 143 12.02 12.14 4.58
CA LEU A 143 13.30 12.81 4.83
C LEU A 143 13.30 14.23 4.32
#